data_9bae2a9a187cd69426c8aade032fc39a
#
_entry.id   9bae2a9a187cd69426c8aade032fc39a
#
_cell.length_a   1.000
_cell.length_b   1.000
_cell.length_c   1.000
_cell.angle_alpha   90.00
_cell.angle_beta   90.00
_cell.angle_gamma   90.00
#
_symmetry.space_group_name_H-M   'P 1'
#
loop_
_entity.id
_entity.type
_entity.pdbx_description
1 polymer ?
#
loop_
_entity_poly.entity_id
_entity_poly.type
_entity_poly.pdbx_seq_one_letter_code
_entity_poly.pdbx_strand_id
1 'polypeptide(L)'
;MTFAPRFSPDNSKVIMSLALWIYLGFTKQGQFITEYPEFGRASGLAIDKNDVIYTADSESTAKVHPGWLRGVRIGSLKDGKVTVFIPPHALPNSPDGTMGEGIAIDDAGNVYTAEAQLRGITKYVQE
;
A
#
# COMPACT_ATOMS: atom_id res chain seq x y z
N MET A 1 -9.33 4.33 -12.28
CA MET A 1 -8.46 3.14 -12.25
C MET A 1 -8.91 2.28 -11.06
N THR A 2 -9.32 1.09 -11.33
CA THR A 2 -9.76 0.11 -10.32
C THR A 2 -8.57 -0.78 -9.97
N PHE A 3 -8.13 -0.75 -8.73
CA PHE A 3 -7.10 -1.65 -8.25
C PHE A 3 -7.73 -2.97 -7.81
N ALA A 4 -7.04 -4.08 -8.10
CA ALA A 4 -7.54 -5.41 -7.80
C ALA A 4 -7.80 -5.56 -6.29
N PRO A 5 -8.98 -6.03 -5.90
CA PRO A 5 -9.28 -6.29 -4.50
C PRO A 5 -8.39 -7.41 -3.95
N ARG A 6 -8.19 -7.40 -2.64
CA ARG A 6 -7.53 -8.47 -1.90
C ARG A 6 -8.45 -9.02 -0.82
N PHE A 7 -8.37 -10.32 -0.62
CA PHE A 7 -9.10 -10.98 0.46
C PHE A 7 -8.22 -11.04 1.71
N SER A 8 -8.85 -10.92 2.89
CA SER A 8 -8.19 -11.28 4.14
C SER A 8 -7.88 -12.78 4.16
N PRO A 9 -6.87 -13.24 4.94
CA PRO A 9 -6.48 -14.65 4.98
C PRO A 9 -7.63 -15.61 5.31
N ASP A 10 -8.54 -15.22 6.17
CA ASP A 10 -9.74 -16.00 6.53
C ASP A 10 -10.90 -15.86 5.51
N ASN A 11 -10.67 -15.10 4.44
CA ASN A 11 -11.67 -14.80 3.43
C ASN A 11 -12.93 -14.07 3.95
N SER A 12 -12.91 -13.47 5.13
CA SER A 12 -14.08 -12.76 5.68
C SER A 12 -14.25 -11.35 5.13
N LYS A 13 -13.14 -10.73 4.68
CA LYS A 13 -13.10 -9.33 4.22
C LYS A 13 -12.54 -9.22 2.82
N VAL A 14 -13.00 -8.20 2.12
CA VAL A 14 -12.43 -7.73 0.85
C VAL A 14 -11.89 -6.34 1.08
N ILE A 15 -10.61 -6.14 0.79
CA ILE A 15 -9.95 -4.84 0.90
C ILE A 15 -9.67 -4.32 -0.51
N MET A 16 -10.03 -3.09 -0.76
CA MET A 16 -9.80 -2.47 -2.06
C MET A 16 -9.44 -0.99 -1.93
N SER A 17 -8.60 -0.52 -2.82
CA SER A 17 -8.34 0.90 -2.99
C SER A 17 -9.48 1.54 -3.77
N LEU A 18 -10.05 2.60 -3.23
CA LEU A 18 -11.00 3.42 -3.95
C LEU A 18 -10.27 4.60 -4.56
N ALA A 19 -9.77 4.37 -5.79
CA ALA A 19 -9.19 5.37 -6.67
C ALA A 19 -8.71 6.66 -5.99
N LEU A 20 -7.48 6.65 -5.48
CA LEU A 20 -6.72 7.84 -5.08
C LEU A 20 -6.85 8.36 -3.64
N TRP A 21 -7.68 7.79 -2.76
CA TRP A 21 -7.89 8.42 -1.46
C TRP A 21 -7.72 7.53 -0.23
N ILE A 22 -8.20 6.28 -0.26
CA ILE A 22 -8.26 5.46 0.94
C ILE A 22 -8.50 4.00 0.60
N TYR A 23 -8.06 3.09 1.46
CA TYR A 23 -8.47 1.71 1.40
C TYR A 23 -9.76 1.49 2.18
N LEU A 24 -10.66 0.72 1.60
CA LEU A 24 -11.94 0.35 2.17
C LEU A 24 -12.03 -1.16 2.38
N GLY A 25 -12.56 -1.56 3.52
CA GLY A 25 -12.88 -2.94 3.81
C GLY A 25 -14.36 -3.22 3.68
N PHE A 26 -14.69 -4.32 3.02
CA PHE A 26 -16.05 -4.81 2.80
C PHE A 26 -16.18 -6.27 3.20
N THR A 27 -17.40 -6.70 3.51
CA THR A 27 -17.75 -8.13 3.54
C THR A 27 -17.75 -8.69 2.12
N LYS A 28 -17.73 -10.01 1.97
CA LYS A 28 -17.88 -10.66 0.66
C LYS A 28 -19.19 -10.31 -0.05
N GLN A 29 -20.21 -9.93 0.71
CA GLN A 29 -21.52 -9.51 0.19
C GLN A 29 -21.56 -8.03 -0.19
N GLY A 30 -20.42 -7.33 -0.08
CA GLY A 30 -20.31 -5.92 -0.47
C GLY A 30 -20.76 -4.91 0.60
N GLN A 31 -20.96 -5.35 1.84
CA GLN A 31 -21.28 -4.44 2.93
C GLN A 31 -20.01 -3.75 3.43
N PHE A 32 -20.05 -2.44 3.57
CA PHE A 32 -18.95 -1.65 4.11
C PHE A 32 -18.67 -2.04 5.58
N ILE A 33 -17.38 -2.20 5.90
CA ILE A 33 -16.92 -2.50 7.27
C ILE A 33 -16.20 -1.30 7.86
N THR A 34 -15.14 -0.84 7.20
CA THR A 34 -14.25 0.20 7.73
C THR A 34 -13.38 0.81 6.63
N GLU A 35 -12.70 1.89 6.99
CA GLU A 35 -11.69 2.54 6.16
C GLU A 35 -10.32 2.50 6.84
N TYR A 36 -9.27 2.61 6.03
CA TYR A 36 -7.86 2.52 6.46
C TYR A 36 -7.10 3.79 6.05
N PRO A 37 -7.32 4.94 6.74
CA PRO A 37 -6.78 6.25 6.33
C PRO A 37 -5.26 6.36 6.47
N GLU A 38 -4.66 5.60 7.39
CA GLU A 38 -3.22 5.70 7.65
C GLU A 38 -2.34 5.16 6.51
N PHE A 39 -2.91 4.42 5.56
CA PHE A 39 -2.17 3.82 4.45
C PHE A 39 -1.97 4.75 3.25
N GLY A 40 -2.43 5.98 3.33
CA GLY A 40 -2.20 7.00 2.30
C GLY A 40 -3.00 6.76 1.01
N ARG A 41 -2.48 7.33 -0.07
CA ARG A 41 -3.09 7.26 -1.42
C ARG A 41 -2.43 6.15 -2.23
N ALA A 42 -2.61 4.93 -1.78
CA ALA A 42 -1.86 3.82 -2.30
C ALA A 42 -2.50 3.19 -3.55
N SER A 43 -1.64 2.76 -4.45
CA SER A 43 -1.99 2.04 -5.68
C SER A 43 -1.95 0.53 -5.47
N GLY A 44 -0.89 0.04 -4.85
CA GLY A 44 -0.67 -1.39 -4.63
C GLY A 44 -1.05 -1.85 -3.22
N LEU A 45 -1.58 -3.06 -3.13
CA LEU A 45 -2.01 -3.69 -1.89
C LEU A 45 -1.62 -5.16 -1.87
N ALA A 46 -0.99 -5.60 -0.79
CA ALA A 46 -0.81 -7.01 -0.45
C ALA A 46 -1.20 -7.24 1.01
N ILE A 47 -1.63 -8.45 1.32
CA ILE A 47 -1.98 -8.87 2.69
C ILE A 47 -1.34 -10.22 2.94
N ASP A 48 -0.64 -10.36 4.06
CA ASP A 48 -0.03 -11.62 4.44
C ASP A 48 -0.95 -12.50 5.30
N LYS A 49 -0.49 -13.71 5.60
CA LYS A 49 -1.22 -14.69 6.42
C LYS A 49 -1.46 -14.27 7.87
N ASN A 50 -0.80 -13.22 8.34
CA ASN A 50 -0.90 -12.71 9.71
C ASN A 50 -1.77 -11.43 9.80
N ASP A 51 -2.56 -11.13 8.78
CA ASP A 51 -3.36 -9.91 8.69
C ASP A 51 -2.52 -8.62 8.66
N VAL A 52 -1.31 -8.68 8.13
CA VAL A 52 -0.47 -7.50 7.87
C VAL A 52 -0.78 -6.96 6.49
N ILE A 53 -1.08 -5.68 6.42
CA ILE A 53 -1.29 -4.93 5.17
C ILE A 53 0.03 -4.30 4.73
N TYR A 54 0.34 -4.43 3.45
CA TYR A 54 1.46 -3.79 2.76
C TYR A 54 0.90 -2.95 1.62
N THR A 55 1.22 -1.67 1.61
CA THR A 55 0.72 -0.75 0.59
C THR A 55 1.85 0.03 -0.07
N ALA A 56 1.72 0.26 -1.37
CA ALA A 56 2.58 1.16 -2.12
C ALA A 56 1.83 2.48 -2.37
N ASP A 57 2.13 3.50 -1.57
CA ASP A 57 1.60 4.85 -1.77
C ASP A 57 2.42 5.57 -2.84
N SER A 58 1.93 5.54 -4.05
CA SER A 58 2.56 6.19 -5.22
C SER A 58 2.01 7.59 -5.50
N GLU A 59 0.93 7.99 -4.84
CA GLU A 59 0.14 9.16 -5.20
C GLU A 59 0.20 10.30 -4.18
N SER A 60 0.68 10.08 -2.95
CA SER A 60 0.87 11.16 -1.98
C SER A 60 2.01 12.08 -2.41
N THR A 61 1.73 13.37 -2.50
CA THR A 61 2.70 14.42 -2.80
C THR A 61 2.41 15.64 -1.94
N ALA A 62 3.36 16.53 -1.82
CA ALA A 62 3.18 17.79 -1.09
C ALA A 62 1.99 18.62 -1.61
N LYS A 63 1.67 18.50 -2.90
CA LYS A 63 0.56 19.21 -3.54
C LYS A 63 -0.79 18.54 -3.30
N VAL A 64 -0.84 17.23 -3.40
CA VAL A 64 -2.10 16.45 -3.42
C VAL A 64 -2.46 15.95 -2.04
N HIS A 65 -1.47 15.69 -1.20
CA HIS A 65 -1.64 15.19 0.16
C HIS A 65 -0.61 15.86 1.09
N PRO A 66 -0.80 17.16 1.41
CA PRO A 66 0.18 17.93 2.18
C PRO A 66 0.56 17.24 3.50
N GLY A 67 1.86 17.20 3.79
CA GLY A 67 2.40 16.54 4.98
C GLY A 67 2.62 15.03 4.84
N TRP A 68 2.28 14.44 3.69
CA TRP A 68 2.49 13.02 3.40
C TRP A 68 3.57 12.82 2.34
N LEU A 69 4.33 11.74 2.50
CA LEU A 69 5.29 11.28 1.51
C LEU A 69 4.80 9.98 0.87
N ARG A 70 5.17 9.78 -0.38
CA ARG A 70 5.11 8.47 -1.05
C ARG A 70 5.93 7.47 -0.27
N GLY A 71 5.61 6.21 -0.36
CA GLY A 71 6.37 5.16 0.29
C GLY A 71 5.60 3.88 0.46
N VAL A 72 6.25 2.88 1.02
CA VAL A 72 5.58 1.66 1.46
C VAL A 72 5.12 1.86 2.90
N ARG A 73 3.86 1.58 3.15
CA ARG A 73 3.29 1.54 4.50
C ARG A 73 2.88 0.13 4.83
N ILE A 74 3.32 -0.33 6.00
CA ILE A 74 3.05 -1.67 6.50
C ILE A 74 2.35 -1.52 7.85
N GLY A 75 1.30 -2.29 8.06
CA GLY A 75 0.52 -2.20 9.28
C GLY A 75 -0.50 -3.31 9.45
N SER A 76 -1.44 -3.11 10.34
CA SER A 76 -2.40 -4.12 10.76
C SER A 76 -3.75 -3.97 10.06
N LEU A 77 -4.24 -5.07 9.50
CA LEU A 77 -5.62 -5.17 8.99
C LEU A 77 -6.66 -5.08 10.11
N LYS A 78 -6.28 -5.40 11.36
CA LYS A 78 -7.22 -5.49 12.49
C LYS A 78 -7.63 -4.12 13.03
N ASP A 79 -6.66 -3.22 13.16
CA ASP A 79 -6.88 -1.89 13.73
C ASP A 79 -6.59 -0.74 12.76
N GLY A 80 -6.09 -1.05 11.57
CA GLY A 80 -5.78 -0.06 10.53
C GLY A 80 -4.55 0.80 10.83
N LYS A 81 -3.70 0.39 11.77
CA LYS A 81 -2.52 1.16 12.19
C LYS A 81 -1.29 0.84 11.37
N VAL A 82 -0.62 1.88 10.88
CA VAL A 82 0.68 1.77 10.24
C VAL A 82 1.76 1.68 11.30
N THR A 83 2.62 0.66 11.20
CA THR A 83 3.72 0.41 12.12
C THR A 83 5.10 0.62 11.48
N VAL A 84 5.18 0.52 10.15
CA VAL A 84 6.43 0.71 9.40
C VAL A 84 6.17 1.59 8.19
N PHE A 85 7.10 2.50 7.93
CA PHE A 85 7.14 3.32 6.73
C PHE A 85 8.50 3.20 6.05
N ILE A 86 8.50 2.81 4.78
CA ILE A 86 9.68 2.79 3.93
C ILE A 86 9.60 4.01 3.00
N PRO A 87 10.55 4.96 3.09
CA PRO A 87 10.50 6.19 2.31
C PRO A 87 10.69 5.93 0.80
N PRO A 88 10.30 6.89 -0.05
CA PRO A 88 10.46 6.77 -1.49
C PRO A 88 11.92 6.87 -1.92
N HIS A 89 12.22 6.37 -3.11
CA HIS A 89 13.53 6.60 -3.73
C HIS A 89 13.70 8.08 -4.08
N ALA A 90 14.83 8.65 -3.68
CA ALA A 90 15.23 9.97 -4.14
C ALA A 90 15.66 9.92 -5.60
N LEU A 91 15.09 10.81 -6.42
CA LEU A 91 15.51 11.02 -7.80
C LEU A 91 15.90 12.49 -7.98
N PRO A 92 16.94 12.79 -8.81
CA PRO A 92 17.41 14.16 -9.01
C PRO A 92 16.32 15.15 -9.45
N ASN A 93 15.32 14.67 -10.20
CA ASN A 93 14.25 15.50 -10.76
C ASN A 93 12.88 15.21 -10.15
N SER A 94 12.82 14.52 -9.03
CA SER A 94 11.57 14.21 -8.33
C SER A 94 11.72 14.51 -6.82
N PRO A 95 11.35 15.71 -6.38
CA PRO A 95 11.48 16.10 -4.98
C PRO A 95 10.61 15.25 -4.04
N ASP A 96 9.50 14.72 -4.52
CA ASP A 96 8.63 13.81 -3.78
C ASP A 96 9.10 12.34 -3.84
N GLY A 97 10.24 12.08 -4.52
CA GLY A 97 10.73 10.74 -4.77
C GLY A 97 9.88 9.95 -5.77
N THR A 98 10.19 8.67 -5.92
CA THR A 98 9.40 7.73 -6.71
C THR A 98 9.07 6.49 -5.89
N MET A 99 7.94 5.88 -6.16
CA MET A 99 7.49 4.65 -5.53
C MET A 99 6.74 3.79 -6.54
N GLY A 100 6.81 2.49 -6.36
CA GLY A 100 6.11 1.53 -7.19
C GLY A 100 4.59 1.60 -7.04
N GLU A 101 3.90 1.28 -8.11
CA GLU A 101 2.44 1.17 -8.11
C GLU A 101 1.97 -0.23 -7.69
N GLY A 102 2.75 -1.27 -8.04
CA GLY A 102 2.49 -2.64 -7.63
C GLY A 102 3.30 -3.02 -6.39
N ILE A 103 2.78 -3.93 -5.59
CA ILE A 103 3.44 -4.47 -4.42
C ILE A 103 3.19 -5.98 -4.28
N ALA A 104 4.21 -6.71 -3.89
CA ALA A 104 4.15 -8.12 -3.53
C ALA A 104 5.04 -8.38 -2.32
N ILE A 105 4.77 -9.48 -1.64
CA ILE A 105 5.54 -9.95 -0.49
C ILE A 105 5.89 -11.43 -0.69
N ASP A 106 7.04 -11.85 -0.19
CA ASP A 106 7.41 -13.27 -0.13
C ASP A 106 7.21 -13.85 1.28
N ASP A 107 7.38 -15.15 1.39
CA ASP A 107 7.19 -15.88 2.66
C ASP A 107 8.22 -15.48 3.74
N ALA A 108 9.33 -14.87 3.35
CA ALA A 108 10.35 -14.34 4.26
C ALA A 108 10.04 -12.92 4.75
N GLY A 109 8.94 -12.30 4.27
CA GLY A 109 8.54 -10.96 4.63
C GLY A 109 9.24 -9.86 3.82
N ASN A 110 9.97 -10.20 2.75
CA ASN A 110 10.54 -9.21 1.87
C ASN A 110 9.44 -8.57 1.03
N VAL A 111 9.58 -7.27 0.80
CA VAL A 111 8.64 -6.48 0.01
C VAL A 111 9.22 -6.18 -1.37
N TYR A 112 8.42 -6.33 -2.39
CA TYR A 112 8.76 -6.02 -3.78
C TYR A 112 7.83 -4.97 -4.32
N THR A 113 8.36 -3.90 -4.90
CA THR A 113 7.57 -2.86 -5.58
C THR A 113 7.91 -2.81 -7.06
N ALA A 114 6.88 -2.70 -7.90
CA ALA A 114 7.04 -2.53 -9.34
C ALA A 114 7.03 -1.03 -9.67
N GLU A 115 8.17 -0.49 -10.08
CA GLU A 115 8.39 0.94 -10.21
C GLU A 115 8.37 1.40 -11.68
N ALA A 116 7.30 2.10 -12.06
CA ALA A 116 7.12 2.55 -13.44
C ALA A 116 8.21 3.53 -13.90
N GLN A 117 8.62 4.47 -13.06
CA GLN A 117 9.64 5.47 -13.42
C GLN A 117 11.03 4.85 -13.57
N LEU A 118 11.39 3.92 -12.70
CA LEU A 118 12.66 3.19 -12.77
C LEU A 118 12.62 2.03 -13.76
N ARG A 119 11.43 1.69 -14.27
CA ARG A 119 11.19 0.54 -15.17
C ARG A 119 11.78 -0.76 -14.62
N GLY A 120 11.52 -1.03 -13.33
CA GLY A 120 12.11 -2.14 -12.64
C GLY A 120 11.34 -2.56 -11.40
N ILE A 121 11.96 -3.46 -10.65
CA ILE A 121 11.45 -3.97 -9.37
C ILE A 121 12.48 -3.63 -8.30
N THR A 122 12.01 -3.06 -7.20
CA THR A 122 12.82 -2.86 -6.00
C THR A 122 12.44 -3.89 -4.95
N LYS A 123 13.45 -4.52 -4.38
CA LYS A 123 13.31 -5.44 -3.24
C LYS A 123 13.77 -4.75 -1.97
N TYR A 124 12.90 -4.75 -0.96
CA TYR A 124 13.23 -4.36 0.41
C TYR A 124 13.33 -5.61 1.27
N VAL A 125 14.47 -5.78 1.93
CA VAL A 125 14.76 -6.95 2.76
C VAL A 125 14.47 -6.61 4.21
N GLN A 126 13.75 -7.51 4.89
CA GLN A 126 13.57 -7.42 6.33
C GLN A 126 14.84 -7.96 7.01
N GLU A 127 15.50 -7.12 7.82
CA GLU A 127 16.62 -7.50 8.67
C GLU A 127 16.15 -8.05 10.01
#